data_da428d8f3e21f0a1282627fa975b3822
#
_entry.id   da428d8f3e21f0a1282627fa975b3822
#
_cell.length_a   1.000
_cell.length_b   1.000
_cell.length_c   1.000
_cell.angle_alpha   90.00
_cell.angle_beta   90.00
_cell.angle_gamma   90.00
#
_symmetry.space_group_name_H-M   'P 1'
#
loop_
_entity.id
_entity.type
_entity.pdbx_description
1 polymer ?
#
loop_
_entity_poly.entity_id
_entity_poly.type
_entity_poly.pdbx_seq_one_letter_code
_entity_poly.pdbx_strand_id
1 'polypeptide(L)'
;MLGLTPSGVSRAVARLEARVGVRLFDRSPRAVTLTEEGRRFHAQVTPLLAGLEEAALDAAGAAATVDGRLRVSVDPWFARMVLAPRLPDFTARYPGLVLDMTVSNHREEMMAGVDVAVRFGPPDVASLIARKLLETRVLTCAAPDYLARRGTPVAPQDLEGHEGVLFRNPQTGLPFGWEFHRGTERVTVAVAGRVVMDDPSVAVAACVAGQGVFQSFELGLGPWMASGQLVQVLPDWAEERYPLYAYHPSRHLPPAKVRAFLDFVQEVAAGA
;
A
#
# COMPACT_ATOMS: atom_id res chain seq x y z
N MET A 1 13.52 28.36 2.42
CA MET A 1 12.74 29.55 1.97
C MET A 1 13.39 30.11 0.72
N LEU A 2 12.63 30.37 -0.38
CA LEU A 2 13.16 30.79 -1.69
C LEU A 2 13.72 32.22 -1.75
N GLY A 3 13.80 32.96 -0.63
CA GLY A 3 14.29 34.36 -0.61
C GLY A 3 13.50 35.35 -1.48
N LEU A 4 12.33 34.97 -2.00
CA LEU A 4 11.50 35.79 -2.88
C LEU A 4 10.45 36.58 -2.08
N THR A 5 10.23 37.82 -2.50
CA THR A 5 9.11 38.62 -1.98
C THR A 5 7.77 38.07 -2.48
N PRO A 6 6.63 38.32 -1.79
CA PRO A 6 5.30 37.88 -2.25
C PRO A 6 4.97 38.30 -3.70
N SER A 7 5.40 39.51 -4.10
CA SER A 7 5.24 40.00 -5.47
C SER A 7 6.15 39.26 -6.48
N GLY A 8 7.32 38.81 -6.05
CA GLY A 8 8.24 37.99 -6.83
C GLY A 8 7.66 36.61 -7.13
N VAL A 9 7.08 35.96 -6.10
CA VAL A 9 6.39 34.67 -6.23
C VAL A 9 5.21 34.80 -7.20
N SER A 10 4.36 35.82 -7.02
CA SER A 10 3.20 36.06 -7.89
C SER A 10 3.59 36.21 -9.35
N ARG A 11 4.66 36.95 -9.65
CA ARG A 11 5.19 37.14 -11.03
C ARG A 11 5.77 35.83 -11.60
N ALA A 12 6.45 35.03 -10.78
CA ALA A 12 6.99 33.73 -11.20
C ALA A 12 5.87 32.76 -11.56
N VAL A 13 4.80 32.68 -10.74
CA VAL A 13 3.61 31.87 -11.00
C VAL A 13 2.92 32.32 -12.30
N ALA A 14 2.70 33.64 -12.50
CA ALA A 14 2.07 34.12 -13.70
C ALA A 14 2.86 33.80 -14.99
N ARG A 15 4.20 33.85 -14.92
CA ARG A 15 5.06 33.43 -16.05
C ARG A 15 4.97 31.92 -16.31
N LEU A 16 4.87 31.11 -15.26
CA LEU A 16 4.70 29.65 -15.38
C LEU A 16 3.35 29.35 -16.05
N GLU A 17 2.25 29.94 -15.56
CA GLU A 17 0.91 29.78 -16.13
C GLU A 17 0.86 30.18 -17.60
N ALA A 18 1.49 31.30 -17.96
CA ALA A 18 1.61 31.74 -19.33
C ALA A 18 2.40 30.78 -20.23
N ARG A 19 3.43 30.13 -19.68
CA ARG A 19 4.26 29.17 -20.41
C ARG A 19 3.57 27.80 -20.57
N VAL A 20 2.82 27.35 -19.55
CA VAL A 20 2.08 26.08 -19.58
C VAL A 20 0.74 26.22 -20.30
N GLY A 21 0.23 27.46 -20.45
CA GLY A 21 -1.01 27.76 -21.15
C GLY A 21 -2.29 27.49 -20.35
N VAL A 22 -2.16 27.18 -19.06
CA VAL A 22 -3.30 26.93 -18.16
C VAL A 22 -3.13 27.65 -16.84
N ARG A 23 -4.23 27.95 -16.15
CA ARG A 23 -4.19 28.48 -14.79
C ARG A 23 -3.91 27.34 -13.82
N LEU A 24 -2.95 27.54 -12.95
CA LEU A 24 -2.57 26.56 -11.91
C LEU A 24 -3.16 26.91 -10.54
N PHE A 25 -3.54 28.20 -10.34
CA PHE A 25 -4.08 28.67 -9.08
C PHE A 25 -5.39 29.43 -9.26
N ASP A 26 -6.37 29.11 -8.42
CA ASP A 26 -7.55 29.95 -8.18
C ASP A 26 -7.21 30.96 -7.10
N ARG A 27 -7.41 32.25 -7.44
CA ARG A 27 -7.12 33.37 -6.53
C ARG A 27 -8.44 34.00 -6.07
N SER A 28 -8.76 33.84 -4.81
CA SER A 28 -9.83 34.56 -4.15
C SER A 28 -9.25 35.57 -3.13
N PRO A 29 -9.99 36.58 -2.71
CA PRO A 29 -9.52 37.51 -1.67
C PRO A 29 -9.21 36.84 -0.32
N ARG A 30 -9.69 35.61 -0.11
CA ARG A 30 -9.57 34.87 1.16
C ARG A 30 -8.61 33.69 1.09
N ALA A 31 -8.30 33.17 -0.11
CA ALA A 31 -7.44 31.99 -0.27
C ALA A 31 -6.86 31.88 -1.68
N VAL A 32 -5.69 31.25 -1.75
CA VAL A 32 -5.08 30.80 -3.01
C VAL A 32 -5.10 29.27 -2.98
N THR A 33 -5.81 28.64 -3.92
CA THR A 33 -5.92 27.18 -4.00
C THR A 33 -5.47 26.72 -5.40
N LEU A 34 -5.03 25.46 -5.51
CA LEU A 34 -4.70 24.88 -6.81
C LEU A 34 -5.98 24.58 -7.60
N THR A 35 -5.96 24.89 -8.91
CA THR A 35 -6.94 24.37 -9.86
C THR A 35 -6.77 22.86 -10.04
N GLU A 36 -7.65 22.19 -10.79
CA GLU A 36 -7.49 20.77 -11.14
C GLU A 36 -6.24 20.55 -11.98
N GLU A 37 -6.00 21.43 -12.97
CA GLU A 37 -4.78 21.46 -13.78
C GLU A 37 -3.55 21.72 -12.90
N GLY A 38 -3.66 22.61 -11.92
CA GLY A 38 -2.61 22.93 -10.95
C GLY A 38 -2.25 21.72 -10.08
N ARG A 39 -3.23 20.97 -9.59
CA ARG A 39 -2.99 19.73 -8.83
C ARG A 39 -2.26 18.68 -9.67
N ARG A 40 -2.72 18.44 -10.91
CA ARG A 40 -2.07 17.49 -11.82
C ARG A 40 -0.64 17.91 -12.16
N PHE A 41 -0.43 19.18 -12.49
CA PHE A 41 0.89 19.72 -12.79
C PHE A 41 1.84 19.62 -11.58
N HIS A 42 1.37 20.00 -10.40
CA HIS A 42 2.14 19.91 -9.16
C HIS A 42 2.57 18.46 -8.85
N ALA A 43 1.64 17.51 -8.98
CA ALA A 43 1.94 16.09 -8.75
C ALA A 43 3.00 15.55 -9.73
N GLN A 44 2.99 16.01 -10.99
CA GLN A 44 3.96 15.58 -12.00
C GLN A 44 5.33 16.26 -11.84
N VAL A 45 5.38 17.55 -11.48
CA VAL A 45 6.63 18.33 -11.45
C VAL A 45 7.41 18.15 -10.16
N THR A 46 6.72 17.95 -9.03
CA THR A 46 7.37 17.77 -7.71
C THR A 46 8.43 16.67 -7.71
N PRO A 47 8.17 15.46 -8.21
CA PRO A 47 9.18 14.39 -8.25
C PRO A 47 10.32 14.69 -9.22
N LEU A 48 10.07 15.44 -10.31
CA LEU A 48 11.10 15.82 -11.26
C LEU A 48 12.07 16.85 -10.68
N LEU A 49 11.56 17.82 -9.93
CA LEU A 49 12.40 18.80 -9.22
C LEU A 49 13.25 18.15 -8.14
N ALA A 50 12.66 17.24 -7.37
CA ALA A 50 13.41 16.48 -6.36
C ALA A 50 14.55 15.66 -7.00
N GLY A 51 14.29 15.00 -8.12
CA GLY A 51 15.32 14.26 -8.87
C GLY A 51 16.40 15.16 -9.45
N LEU A 52 16.08 16.38 -9.87
CA LEU A 52 17.07 17.35 -10.37
C LEU A 52 17.97 17.88 -9.24
N GLU A 53 17.40 18.19 -8.08
CA GLU A 53 18.16 18.62 -6.91
C GLU A 53 19.12 17.53 -6.45
N GLU A 54 18.68 16.28 -6.44
CA GLU A 54 19.52 15.12 -6.08
C GLU A 54 20.65 14.89 -7.10
N ALA A 55 20.33 14.95 -8.39
CA ALA A 55 21.36 14.83 -9.43
C ALA A 55 22.44 15.94 -9.31
N ALA A 56 22.03 17.14 -8.90
CA ALA A 56 22.94 18.23 -8.63
C ALA A 56 23.84 17.95 -7.40
N LEU A 57 23.30 17.36 -6.34
CA LEU A 57 24.06 16.94 -5.15
C LEU A 57 25.02 15.80 -5.47
N ASP A 58 24.60 14.80 -6.23
CA ASP A 58 25.45 13.69 -6.69
C ASP A 58 26.60 14.22 -7.55
N ALA A 59 26.33 15.16 -8.46
CA ALA A 59 27.35 15.81 -9.30
C ALA A 59 28.35 16.66 -8.49
N ALA A 60 27.90 17.22 -7.36
CA ALA A 60 28.75 17.99 -6.45
C ALA A 60 29.64 17.10 -5.56
N GLY A 61 29.57 15.77 -5.68
CA GLY A 61 30.34 14.81 -4.86
C GLY A 61 29.94 14.82 -3.39
N ALA A 62 28.85 15.45 -3.03
CA ALA A 62 28.27 15.34 -1.71
C ALA A 62 27.76 13.91 -1.53
N ALA A 63 28.29 13.17 -0.56
CA ALA A 63 27.72 11.88 -0.16
C ALA A 63 26.23 12.11 0.07
N ALA A 64 25.40 11.43 -0.73
CA ALA A 64 23.96 11.64 -0.69
C ALA A 64 23.46 11.35 0.72
N THR A 65 23.27 12.39 1.52
CA THR A 65 22.71 12.27 2.86
C THR A 65 21.24 11.86 2.72
N VAL A 66 20.88 10.79 3.44
CA VAL A 66 19.48 10.32 3.46
C VAL A 66 18.75 11.17 4.49
N ASP A 67 18.22 12.31 4.04
CA ASP A 67 17.56 13.29 4.89
C ASP A 67 16.28 13.88 4.25
N GLY A 68 15.60 14.74 4.98
CA GLY A 68 14.39 15.44 4.54
C GLY A 68 13.11 14.63 4.77
N ARG A 69 12.06 14.88 3.98
CA ARG A 69 10.76 14.22 4.08
C ARG A 69 10.59 13.19 2.98
N LEU A 70 10.26 11.97 3.35
CA LEU A 70 9.86 10.90 2.43
C LEU A 70 8.37 10.60 2.63
N ARG A 71 7.59 10.80 1.58
CA ARG A 71 6.16 10.50 1.58
C ARG A 71 5.92 9.13 0.99
N VAL A 72 5.27 8.26 1.75
CA VAL A 72 4.96 6.90 1.31
C VAL A 72 3.48 6.58 1.50
N SER A 73 2.94 5.76 0.61
CA SER A 73 1.61 5.20 0.76
C SER A 73 1.71 3.68 0.81
N VAL A 74 1.26 3.09 1.92
CA VAL A 74 1.49 1.66 2.22
C VAL A 74 0.16 0.93 2.39
N ASP A 75 0.08 -0.29 1.86
CA ASP A 75 -1.06 -1.18 2.10
C ASP A 75 -1.31 -1.37 3.59
N PRO A 76 -2.57 -1.32 4.07
CA PRO A 76 -2.89 -1.39 5.50
C PRO A 76 -2.38 -2.65 6.20
N TRP A 77 -2.47 -3.81 5.54
CA TRP A 77 -2.04 -5.07 6.12
C TRP A 77 -0.52 -5.12 6.27
N PHE A 78 0.20 -4.81 5.20
CA PHE A 78 1.66 -4.77 5.23
C PHE A 78 2.18 -3.69 6.20
N ALA A 79 1.57 -2.51 6.20
CA ALA A 79 1.93 -1.43 7.12
C ALA A 79 1.83 -1.89 8.58
N ARG A 80 0.71 -2.51 8.96
CA ARG A 80 0.45 -2.91 10.35
C ARG A 80 1.27 -4.11 10.78
N MET A 81 1.29 -5.16 9.95
CA MET A 81 1.81 -6.46 10.36
C MET A 81 3.32 -6.60 10.20
N VAL A 82 3.89 -5.87 9.24
CA VAL A 82 5.28 -6.06 8.85
C VAL A 82 6.11 -4.78 9.04
N LEU A 83 5.66 -3.66 8.51
CA LEU A 83 6.47 -2.44 8.49
C LEU A 83 6.49 -1.72 9.84
N ALA A 84 5.33 -1.50 10.48
CA ALA A 84 5.24 -0.71 11.70
C ALA A 84 6.10 -1.25 12.87
N PRO A 85 6.17 -2.57 13.11
CA PRO A 85 7.07 -3.12 14.15
C PRO A 85 8.56 -2.86 13.89
N ARG A 86 8.94 -2.57 12.65
CA ARG A 86 10.31 -2.35 12.21
C ARG A 86 10.66 -0.86 11.97
N LEU A 87 9.68 0.06 12.14
CA LEU A 87 9.93 1.51 12.00
C LEU A 87 11.03 2.05 12.94
N PRO A 88 11.17 1.56 14.19
CA PRO A 88 12.29 1.98 15.03
C PRO A 88 13.67 1.72 14.39
N ASP A 89 13.84 0.61 13.68
CA ASP A 89 15.09 0.27 12.99
C ASP A 89 15.36 1.25 11.84
N PHE A 90 14.30 1.62 11.10
CA PHE A 90 14.39 2.58 10.01
C PHE A 90 14.78 3.98 10.51
N THR A 91 14.10 4.48 11.53
CA THR A 91 14.37 5.82 12.07
C THR A 91 15.74 5.93 12.75
N ALA A 92 16.21 4.85 13.39
CA ALA A 92 17.57 4.78 13.94
C ALA A 92 18.65 4.79 12.84
N ARG A 93 18.39 4.11 11.71
CA ARG A 93 19.31 4.06 10.56
C ARG A 93 19.40 5.39 9.80
N TYR A 94 18.28 6.15 9.76
CA TYR A 94 18.17 7.40 9.00
C TYR A 94 17.62 8.56 9.86
N PRO A 95 18.42 9.08 10.82
CA PRO A 95 17.93 10.06 11.80
C PRO A 95 17.56 11.43 11.20
N GLY A 96 18.08 11.76 10.02
CA GLY A 96 17.75 12.99 9.28
C GLY A 96 16.47 12.90 8.44
N LEU A 97 15.84 11.70 8.36
CA LEU A 97 14.71 11.47 7.48
C LEU A 97 13.39 11.46 8.26
N VAL A 98 12.43 12.25 7.79
CA VAL A 98 11.04 12.23 8.29
C VAL A 98 10.21 11.34 7.36
N LEU A 99 9.75 10.20 7.86
CA LEU A 99 8.82 9.33 7.13
C LEU A 99 7.39 9.82 7.34
N ASP A 100 6.77 10.26 6.24
CA ASP A 100 5.37 10.72 6.18
C ASP A 100 4.55 9.61 5.50
N MET A 101 3.84 8.81 6.30
CA MET A 101 3.20 7.59 5.82
C MET A 101 1.69 7.70 5.81
N THR A 102 1.09 7.50 4.65
CA THR A 102 -0.35 7.28 4.46
C THR A 102 -0.63 5.79 4.33
N VAL A 103 -1.63 5.31 5.03
CA VAL A 103 -2.07 3.91 4.96
C VAL A 103 -3.32 3.83 4.12
N SER A 104 -3.26 3.12 2.99
CA SER A 104 -4.36 3.00 2.02
C SER A 104 -4.17 1.78 1.13
N ASN A 105 -5.27 1.14 0.72
CA ASN A 105 -5.31 0.07 -0.28
C ASN A 105 -5.83 0.54 -1.64
N HIS A 106 -6.21 1.82 -1.78
CA HIS A 106 -6.65 2.39 -3.05
C HIS A 106 -5.51 2.49 -4.04
N ARG A 107 -5.78 2.13 -5.31
CA ARG A 107 -4.77 2.13 -6.38
C ARG A 107 -4.91 3.31 -7.35
N GLU A 108 -6.10 3.89 -7.47
CA GLU A 108 -6.41 4.95 -8.45
C GLU A 108 -5.55 6.20 -8.26
N GLU A 109 -5.28 6.58 -7.01
CA GLU A 109 -4.42 7.72 -6.68
C GLU A 109 -3.15 7.28 -5.94
N MET A 110 -2.66 6.08 -6.24
CA MET A 110 -1.58 5.43 -5.51
C MET A 110 -0.33 6.31 -5.36
N MET A 111 -0.01 7.11 -6.38
CA MET A 111 1.15 8.00 -6.39
C MET A 111 0.80 9.48 -6.16
N ALA A 112 -0.43 9.81 -5.79
CA ALA A 112 -0.82 11.19 -5.56
C ALA A 112 -0.06 11.80 -4.36
N GLY A 113 0.94 12.62 -4.65
CA GLY A 113 1.73 13.33 -3.65
C GLY A 113 2.67 12.47 -2.81
N VAL A 114 2.96 11.23 -3.21
CA VAL A 114 3.90 10.33 -2.53
C VAL A 114 5.11 9.98 -3.40
N ASP A 115 6.22 9.65 -2.76
CA ASP A 115 7.47 9.26 -3.41
C ASP A 115 7.50 7.75 -3.71
N VAL A 116 6.87 6.94 -2.84
CA VAL A 116 6.77 5.47 -2.97
C VAL A 116 5.39 5.00 -2.54
N ALA A 117 4.84 4.02 -3.27
CA ALA A 117 3.65 3.29 -2.84
C ALA A 117 3.95 1.79 -2.72
N VAL A 118 3.36 1.12 -1.73
CA VAL A 118 3.48 -0.33 -1.52
C VAL A 118 2.09 -0.94 -1.57
N ARG A 119 1.85 -1.87 -2.51
CA ARG A 119 0.52 -2.46 -2.75
C ARG A 119 0.61 -3.94 -3.07
N PHE A 120 -0.38 -4.70 -2.60
CA PHE A 120 -0.62 -6.05 -3.06
C PHE A 120 -1.26 -6.07 -4.45
N GLY A 121 -1.02 -7.16 -5.16
CA GLY A 121 -1.55 -7.45 -6.50
C GLY A 121 -0.58 -7.11 -7.63
N PRO A 122 -0.87 -7.63 -8.85
CA PRO A 122 0.00 -7.45 -10.00
C PRO A 122 0.10 -5.97 -10.41
N PRO A 123 1.21 -5.56 -11.04
CA PRO A 123 1.37 -4.20 -11.53
C PRO A 123 0.44 -3.97 -12.74
N ASP A 124 -0.34 -2.90 -12.66
CA ASP A 124 -1.31 -2.48 -13.69
C ASP A 124 -1.03 -1.07 -14.27
N VAL A 125 -0.01 -0.38 -13.75
CA VAL A 125 0.33 0.98 -14.14
C VAL A 125 1.63 1.01 -14.92
N ALA A 126 1.57 1.06 -16.25
CA ALA A 126 2.73 1.03 -17.15
C ALA A 126 3.71 2.22 -17.00
N SER A 127 3.29 3.32 -16.39
CA SER A 127 4.12 4.52 -16.19
C SER A 127 4.99 4.47 -14.93
N LEU A 128 4.80 3.48 -14.05
CA LEU A 128 5.54 3.32 -12.80
C LEU A 128 6.57 2.20 -12.90
N ILE A 129 7.63 2.33 -12.10
CA ILE A 129 8.52 1.21 -11.83
C ILE A 129 7.92 0.39 -10.69
N ALA A 130 7.73 -0.90 -10.93
CA ALA A 130 7.25 -1.85 -9.94
C ALA A 130 8.39 -2.80 -9.53
N ARG A 131 8.77 -2.77 -8.25
CA ARG A 131 9.73 -3.70 -7.66
C ARG A 131 8.98 -4.71 -6.80
N LYS A 132 9.02 -5.99 -7.16
CA LYS A 132 8.44 -7.07 -6.33
C LYS A 132 9.21 -7.17 -5.02
N LEU A 133 8.51 -7.09 -3.89
CA LEU A 133 9.07 -7.17 -2.54
C LEU A 133 9.02 -8.59 -2.00
N LEU A 134 7.84 -9.19 -2.06
CA LEU A 134 7.59 -10.56 -1.60
C LEU A 134 6.40 -11.17 -2.35
N GLU A 135 6.12 -12.40 -2.03
CA GLU A 135 4.89 -13.11 -2.38
C GLU A 135 4.42 -13.89 -1.16
N THR A 136 3.12 -13.83 -0.87
CA THR A 136 2.51 -14.50 0.27
C THR A 136 1.39 -15.44 -0.19
N ARG A 137 1.11 -16.48 0.60
CA ARG A 137 -0.04 -17.35 0.36
C ARG A 137 -1.32 -16.66 0.83
N VAL A 138 -2.44 -17.07 0.26
CA VAL A 138 -3.78 -16.77 0.75
C VAL A 138 -4.27 -17.95 1.57
N LEU A 139 -4.61 -17.72 2.84
CA LEU A 139 -5.12 -18.73 3.75
C LEU A 139 -6.60 -18.48 4.05
N THR A 140 -7.35 -19.56 4.22
CA THR A 140 -8.69 -19.50 4.80
C THR A 140 -8.61 -19.92 6.26
N CYS A 141 -9.16 -19.13 7.16
CA CYS A 141 -9.10 -19.37 8.59
C CYS A 141 -10.44 -19.08 9.29
N ALA A 142 -10.60 -19.61 10.49
CA ALA A 142 -11.74 -19.36 11.36
C ALA A 142 -11.34 -19.51 12.82
N ALA A 143 -12.13 -18.92 13.73
CA ALA A 143 -11.98 -19.18 15.16
C ALA A 143 -12.46 -20.61 15.51
N PRO A 144 -11.79 -21.32 16.43
CA PRO A 144 -12.22 -22.66 16.88
C PRO A 144 -13.66 -22.72 17.35
N ASP A 145 -14.12 -21.71 18.10
CA ASP A 145 -15.49 -21.63 18.59
C ASP A 145 -16.53 -21.51 17.47
N TYR A 146 -16.19 -20.84 16.37
CA TYR A 146 -17.04 -20.79 15.18
C TYR A 146 -17.17 -22.20 14.56
N LEU A 147 -16.02 -22.87 14.36
CA LEU A 147 -15.99 -24.23 13.78
C LEU A 147 -16.71 -25.27 14.66
N ALA A 148 -16.59 -25.13 15.98
CA ALA A 148 -17.34 -26.00 16.91
C ALA A 148 -18.86 -25.90 16.75
N ARG A 149 -19.36 -24.71 16.39
CA ARG A 149 -20.82 -24.49 16.16
C ARG A 149 -21.28 -24.82 14.74
N ARG A 150 -20.42 -24.67 13.74
CA ARG A 150 -20.81 -24.72 12.32
C ARG A 150 -20.21 -25.87 11.53
N GLY A 151 -19.31 -26.63 12.16
CA GLY A 151 -18.51 -27.66 11.48
C GLY A 151 -17.27 -27.08 10.83
N THR A 152 -16.35 -27.97 10.43
CA THR A 152 -15.11 -27.63 9.73
C THR A 152 -15.31 -27.97 8.25
N PRO A 153 -15.16 -27.03 7.31
CA PRO A 153 -15.23 -27.32 5.87
C PRO A 153 -14.09 -28.24 5.44
N VAL A 154 -14.37 -29.24 4.64
CA VAL A 154 -13.40 -30.22 4.10
C VAL A 154 -13.13 -30.01 2.61
N ALA A 155 -14.02 -29.30 1.91
CA ALA A 155 -13.86 -28.88 0.52
C ALA A 155 -14.26 -27.40 0.36
N PRO A 156 -13.74 -26.68 -0.65
CA PRO A 156 -14.11 -25.27 -0.89
C PRO A 156 -15.62 -25.05 -1.00
N GLN A 157 -16.35 -25.96 -1.60
CA GLN A 157 -17.80 -25.88 -1.79
C GLN A 157 -18.59 -25.89 -0.46
N ASP A 158 -18.05 -26.49 0.59
CA ASP A 158 -18.69 -26.50 1.93
C ASP A 158 -18.86 -25.08 2.47
N LEU A 159 -18.02 -24.13 2.01
CA LEU A 159 -18.08 -22.73 2.41
C LEU A 159 -19.38 -22.01 1.98
N GLU A 160 -20.14 -22.55 1.03
CA GLU A 160 -21.47 -22.04 0.71
C GLU A 160 -22.44 -22.13 1.91
N GLY A 161 -22.19 -23.07 2.84
CA GLY A 161 -22.92 -23.24 4.09
C GLY A 161 -22.37 -22.42 5.26
N HIS A 162 -21.27 -21.71 5.08
CA HIS A 162 -20.63 -20.92 6.13
C HIS A 162 -20.88 -19.41 5.99
N GLU A 163 -20.76 -18.70 7.10
CA GLU A 163 -20.78 -17.23 7.13
C GLU A 163 -19.38 -16.70 6.83
N GLY A 164 -19.23 -15.90 5.78
CA GLY A 164 -17.97 -15.26 5.42
C GLY A 164 -17.81 -13.89 6.08
N VAL A 165 -16.62 -13.57 6.55
CA VAL A 165 -16.17 -12.20 6.78
C VAL A 165 -15.59 -11.72 5.47
N LEU A 166 -16.33 -10.88 4.75
CA LEU A 166 -16.01 -10.50 3.38
C LEU A 166 -15.13 -9.25 3.34
N PHE A 167 -14.09 -9.28 2.50
CA PHE A 167 -13.22 -8.14 2.28
C PHE A 167 -13.59 -7.42 0.98
N ARG A 168 -13.78 -6.10 1.07
CA ARG A 168 -14.17 -5.24 -0.06
C ARG A 168 -12.99 -5.00 -0.99
N ASN A 169 -13.18 -5.26 -2.27
CA ASN A 169 -12.25 -4.85 -3.31
C ASN A 169 -12.32 -3.32 -3.46
N PRO A 170 -11.21 -2.59 -3.24
CA PRO A 170 -11.21 -1.13 -3.32
C PRO A 170 -11.46 -0.59 -4.73
N GLN A 171 -11.24 -1.39 -5.78
CA GLN A 171 -11.44 -0.98 -7.18
C GLN A 171 -12.90 -1.13 -7.62
N THR A 172 -13.56 -2.23 -7.21
CA THR A 172 -14.92 -2.53 -7.67
C THR A 172 -15.99 -2.15 -6.65
N GLY A 173 -15.61 -1.95 -5.38
CA GLY A 173 -16.52 -1.76 -4.25
C GLY A 173 -17.28 -3.02 -3.82
N LEU A 174 -17.12 -4.13 -4.53
CA LEU A 174 -17.75 -5.43 -4.23
C LEU A 174 -16.80 -6.28 -3.38
N PRO A 175 -17.28 -7.29 -2.65
CA PRO A 175 -16.40 -8.28 -2.02
C PRO A 175 -15.50 -8.98 -3.03
N PHE A 176 -14.27 -9.32 -2.61
CA PHE A 176 -13.43 -10.22 -3.39
C PHE A 176 -14.11 -11.59 -3.54
N GLY A 177 -14.03 -12.18 -4.73
CA GLY A 177 -14.31 -13.60 -4.93
C GLY A 177 -13.29 -14.45 -4.20
N TRP A 178 -13.72 -15.59 -3.67
CA TRP A 178 -12.80 -16.50 -2.99
C TRP A 178 -12.32 -17.55 -3.98
N GLU A 179 -11.02 -17.57 -4.20
CA GLU A 179 -10.35 -18.57 -5.04
C GLU A 179 -9.59 -19.56 -4.16
N PHE A 180 -9.53 -20.82 -4.63
CA PHE A 180 -8.86 -21.92 -3.97
C PHE A 180 -7.97 -22.64 -4.98
N HIS A 181 -6.70 -22.80 -4.66
CA HIS A 181 -5.71 -23.37 -5.54
C HIS A 181 -5.10 -24.63 -4.92
N ARG A 182 -5.08 -25.71 -5.69
CA ARG A 182 -4.43 -26.98 -5.36
C ARG A 182 -3.78 -27.58 -6.62
N GLY A 183 -2.46 -27.56 -6.72
CA GLY A 183 -1.77 -27.96 -7.95
C GLY A 183 -2.24 -27.14 -9.16
N THR A 184 -2.85 -27.80 -10.13
CA THR A 184 -3.44 -27.18 -11.33
C THR A 184 -4.93 -26.84 -11.17
N GLU A 185 -5.56 -27.30 -10.10
CA GLU A 185 -6.96 -27.03 -9.83
C GLU A 185 -7.17 -25.59 -9.33
N ARG A 186 -8.23 -24.97 -9.83
CA ARG A 186 -8.70 -23.65 -9.43
C ARG A 186 -10.19 -23.72 -9.22
N VAL A 187 -10.63 -23.33 -8.04
CA VAL A 187 -12.06 -23.34 -7.67
C VAL A 187 -12.42 -21.96 -7.13
N THR A 188 -13.47 -21.37 -7.67
CA THR A 188 -14.05 -20.12 -7.15
C THR A 188 -15.34 -20.46 -6.42
N VAL A 189 -15.51 -19.96 -5.20
CA VAL A 189 -16.68 -20.19 -4.37
C VAL A 189 -17.33 -18.86 -4.02
N ALA A 190 -18.65 -18.79 -4.16
CA ALA A 190 -19.44 -17.66 -3.72
C ALA A 190 -19.78 -17.82 -2.23
N VAL A 191 -18.92 -17.32 -1.37
CA VAL A 191 -19.15 -17.34 0.09
C VAL A 191 -20.08 -16.19 0.45
N ALA A 192 -21.22 -16.51 1.09
CA ALA A 192 -22.15 -15.53 1.60
C ALA A 192 -21.65 -14.95 2.93
N GLY A 193 -21.93 -13.66 3.18
CA GLY A 193 -21.58 -13.02 4.43
C GLY A 193 -22.39 -11.77 4.68
N ARG A 194 -22.77 -11.53 5.94
CA ARG A 194 -23.52 -10.34 6.36
C ARG A 194 -22.64 -9.15 6.73
N VAL A 195 -21.32 -9.36 6.72
CA VAL A 195 -20.35 -8.33 7.07
C VAL A 195 -19.34 -8.20 5.93
N VAL A 196 -19.22 -6.98 5.41
CA VAL A 196 -18.27 -6.60 4.37
C VAL A 196 -17.41 -5.46 4.91
N MET A 197 -16.09 -5.64 4.90
CA MET A 197 -15.12 -4.70 5.46
C MET A 197 -14.07 -4.30 4.42
N ASP A 198 -13.43 -3.17 4.63
CA ASP A 198 -12.32 -2.64 3.82
C ASP A 198 -11.01 -2.48 4.63
N ASP A 199 -11.06 -2.75 5.94
CA ASP A 199 -9.87 -2.85 6.80
C ASP A 199 -9.61 -4.33 7.15
N PRO A 200 -8.45 -4.90 6.73
CA PRO A 200 -8.17 -6.30 6.98
C PRO A 200 -7.92 -6.62 8.47
N SER A 201 -7.52 -5.64 9.27
CA SER A 201 -7.32 -5.85 10.71
C SER A 201 -8.65 -6.00 11.44
N VAL A 202 -9.66 -5.22 11.03
CA VAL A 202 -11.02 -5.34 11.55
C VAL A 202 -11.62 -6.69 11.13
N ALA A 203 -11.36 -7.12 9.88
CA ALA A 203 -11.83 -8.42 9.40
C ALA A 203 -11.24 -9.61 10.20
N VAL A 204 -9.93 -9.57 10.49
CA VAL A 204 -9.30 -10.57 11.35
C VAL A 204 -9.89 -10.56 12.76
N ALA A 205 -10.09 -9.38 13.36
CA ALA A 205 -10.68 -9.26 14.69
C ALA A 205 -12.12 -9.83 14.73
N ALA A 206 -12.92 -9.59 13.69
CA ALA A 206 -14.26 -10.18 13.57
C ALA A 206 -14.21 -11.71 13.43
N CYS A 207 -13.26 -12.23 12.65
CA CYS A 207 -13.03 -13.68 12.51
C CYS A 207 -12.63 -14.31 13.83
N VAL A 208 -11.69 -13.72 14.58
CA VAL A 208 -11.28 -14.14 15.93
C VAL A 208 -12.47 -14.15 16.91
N ALA A 209 -13.36 -13.15 16.79
CA ALA A 209 -14.59 -13.09 17.59
C ALA A 209 -15.65 -14.15 17.18
N GLY A 210 -15.36 -15.02 16.20
CA GLY A 210 -16.24 -16.09 15.76
C GLY A 210 -17.38 -15.66 14.84
N GLN A 211 -17.22 -14.54 14.11
CA GLN A 211 -18.19 -14.05 13.13
C GLN A 211 -18.35 -15.01 11.95
N GLY A 212 -17.25 -15.61 11.49
CA GLY A 212 -17.30 -16.47 10.32
C GLY A 212 -15.91 -16.96 9.89
N VAL A 213 -15.84 -17.51 8.69
CA VAL A 213 -14.59 -17.83 7.99
C VAL A 213 -14.04 -16.57 7.31
N PHE A 214 -12.72 -16.48 7.18
CA PHE A 214 -12.07 -15.34 6.55
C PHE A 214 -10.91 -15.81 5.67
N GLN A 215 -10.77 -15.22 4.48
CA GLN A 215 -9.63 -15.39 3.59
C GLN A 215 -8.66 -14.21 3.74
N SER A 216 -7.41 -14.48 4.06
CA SER A 216 -6.39 -13.45 4.30
C SER A 216 -5.00 -13.92 3.86
N PHE A 217 -4.07 -12.97 3.80
CA PHE A 217 -2.67 -13.29 3.56
C PHE A 217 -2.07 -14.04 4.76
N GLU A 218 -1.30 -15.10 4.49
CA GLU A 218 -0.51 -15.82 5.51
C GLU A 218 0.43 -14.85 6.25
N LEU A 219 0.99 -13.93 5.51
CA LEU A 219 1.81 -12.85 6.03
C LEU A 219 1.09 -12.12 7.17
N GLY A 220 1.67 -12.18 8.37
CA GLY A 220 1.15 -11.50 9.55
C GLY A 220 0.06 -12.26 10.35
N LEU A 221 -0.46 -13.40 9.88
CA LEU A 221 -1.42 -14.22 10.65
C LEU A 221 -0.76 -15.03 11.79
N GLY A 222 0.57 -15.16 11.76
CA GLY A 222 1.33 -15.99 12.70
C GLY A 222 0.93 -15.87 14.17
N PRO A 223 0.78 -14.69 14.76
CA PRO A 223 0.41 -14.53 16.17
C PRO A 223 -0.93 -15.16 16.53
N TRP A 224 -1.96 -15.02 15.70
CA TRP A 224 -3.29 -15.60 15.95
C TRP A 224 -3.31 -17.10 15.72
N MET A 225 -2.53 -17.60 14.75
CA MET A 225 -2.38 -19.03 14.52
C MET A 225 -1.61 -19.68 15.66
N ALA A 226 -0.49 -19.08 16.09
CA ALA A 226 0.33 -19.60 17.19
C ALA A 226 -0.40 -19.61 18.55
N SER A 227 -1.27 -18.62 18.79
CA SER A 227 -2.09 -18.57 20.00
C SER A 227 -3.33 -19.46 19.94
N GLY A 228 -3.63 -20.10 18.80
CA GLY A 228 -4.82 -20.89 18.58
C GLY A 228 -6.13 -20.10 18.50
N GLN A 229 -6.06 -18.76 18.41
CA GLN A 229 -7.25 -17.92 18.22
C GLN A 229 -7.86 -18.08 16.82
N LEU A 230 -7.02 -18.41 15.84
CA LEU A 230 -7.43 -18.80 14.50
C LEU A 230 -6.80 -20.15 14.16
N VAL A 231 -7.54 -20.94 13.39
CA VAL A 231 -7.04 -22.17 12.78
C VAL A 231 -7.26 -22.11 11.28
N GLN A 232 -6.29 -22.64 10.54
CA GLN A 232 -6.43 -22.77 9.09
C GLN A 232 -7.45 -23.86 8.77
N VAL A 233 -8.34 -23.56 7.83
CA VAL A 233 -9.22 -24.53 7.19
C VAL A 233 -8.78 -24.71 5.75
N LEU A 234 -9.11 -25.84 5.13
CA LEU A 234 -8.77 -26.18 3.73
C LEU A 234 -7.28 -26.00 3.40
N PRO A 235 -6.34 -26.55 4.19
CA PRO A 235 -4.90 -26.33 4.01
C PRO A 235 -4.39 -26.79 2.64
N ASP A 236 -4.97 -27.84 2.07
CA ASP A 236 -4.60 -28.37 0.75
C ASP A 236 -5.00 -27.45 -0.42
N TRP A 237 -5.82 -26.42 -0.15
CA TRP A 237 -6.31 -25.45 -1.12
C TRP A 237 -5.71 -24.07 -0.97
N ALA A 238 -4.60 -23.93 -0.24
CA ALA A 238 -3.95 -22.66 0.11
C ALA A 238 -2.70 -22.38 -0.75
N GLU A 239 -2.72 -22.74 -2.03
CA GLU A 239 -1.58 -22.53 -2.93
C GLU A 239 -1.67 -21.23 -3.72
N GLU A 240 -2.73 -20.45 -3.57
CA GLU A 240 -2.82 -19.13 -4.17
C GLU A 240 -1.69 -18.23 -3.65
N ARG A 241 -1.00 -17.56 -4.59
CA ARG A 241 0.11 -16.65 -4.31
C ARG A 241 -0.27 -15.23 -4.68
N TYR A 242 -0.01 -14.30 -3.77
CA TYR A 242 -0.33 -12.89 -3.98
C TYR A 242 0.91 -12.02 -3.78
N PRO A 243 1.34 -11.31 -4.83
CA PRO A 243 2.57 -10.53 -4.78
C PRO A 243 2.37 -9.16 -4.14
N LEU A 244 3.40 -8.67 -3.46
CA LEU A 244 3.52 -7.30 -2.96
C LEU A 244 4.57 -6.55 -3.77
N TYR A 245 4.23 -5.35 -4.23
CA TYR A 245 5.13 -4.49 -4.99
C TYR A 245 5.31 -3.13 -4.33
N ALA A 246 6.52 -2.58 -4.47
CA ALA A 246 6.78 -1.16 -4.29
C ALA A 246 6.79 -0.47 -5.64
N TYR A 247 6.15 0.70 -5.71
CA TYR A 247 6.02 1.52 -6.91
C TYR A 247 6.65 2.88 -6.70
N HIS A 248 7.36 3.37 -7.73
CA HIS A 248 7.89 4.73 -7.76
C HIS A 248 7.94 5.26 -9.20
N PRO A 249 7.89 6.60 -9.43
CA PRO A 249 7.75 7.17 -10.76
C PRO A 249 9.06 7.22 -11.57
N SER A 250 10.22 7.08 -10.93
CA SER A 250 11.51 7.30 -11.59
C SER A 250 11.95 6.08 -12.40
N ARG A 251 12.23 6.28 -13.70
CA ARG A 251 12.92 5.30 -14.57
C ARG A 251 14.46 5.45 -14.53
N HIS A 252 14.96 6.51 -13.91
CA HIS A 252 16.38 6.74 -13.62
C HIS A 252 16.65 6.43 -12.16
N LEU A 253 17.86 6.70 -11.69
CA LEU A 253 18.24 6.45 -10.32
C LEU A 253 17.27 7.17 -9.35
N PRO A 254 16.50 6.44 -8.51
CA PRO A 254 15.58 7.10 -7.58
C PRO A 254 16.37 7.86 -6.50
N PRO A 255 15.77 8.91 -5.89
CA PRO A 255 16.34 9.66 -4.78
C PRO A 255 16.92 8.79 -3.66
N ALA A 256 18.02 9.24 -3.00
CA ALA A 256 18.68 8.46 -1.94
C ALA A 256 17.72 8.04 -0.84
N LYS A 257 16.80 8.93 -0.43
CA LYS A 257 15.74 8.63 0.53
C LYS A 257 14.77 7.54 0.04
N VAL A 258 14.46 7.53 -1.27
CA VAL A 258 13.60 6.51 -1.90
C VAL A 258 14.34 5.17 -1.95
N ARG A 259 15.61 5.16 -2.36
CA ARG A 259 16.44 3.94 -2.35
C ARG A 259 16.53 3.35 -0.95
N ALA A 260 16.85 4.18 0.05
CA ALA A 260 16.93 3.78 1.46
C ALA A 260 15.64 3.10 1.96
N PHE A 261 14.49 3.65 1.60
CA PHE A 261 13.20 3.07 1.97
C PHE A 261 12.92 1.76 1.20
N LEU A 262 13.18 1.73 -0.12
CA LEU A 262 12.99 0.53 -0.93
C LEU A 262 13.87 -0.64 -0.45
N ASP A 263 15.11 -0.37 -0.08
CA ASP A 263 16.02 -1.39 0.42
C ASP A 263 15.61 -1.86 1.82
N PHE A 264 15.18 -0.94 2.69
CA PHE A 264 14.65 -1.28 4.00
C PHE A 264 13.37 -2.13 3.90
N VAL A 265 12.42 -1.74 3.06
CA VAL A 265 11.17 -2.52 2.88
C VAL A 265 11.46 -3.89 2.27
N GLN A 266 12.44 -4.01 1.37
CA GLN A 266 12.88 -5.30 0.84
C GLN A 266 13.50 -6.19 1.91
N GLU A 267 14.35 -5.63 2.78
CA GLU A 267 14.95 -6.34 3.93
C GLU A 267 13.88 -6.85 4.88
N VAL A 268 12.93 -5.99 5.25
CA VAL A 268 11.83 -6.33 6.15
C VAL A 268 10.91 -7.38 5.54
N ALA A 269 10.62 -7.26 4.23
CA ALA A 269 9.79 -8.23 3.50
C ALA A 269 10.46 -9.62 3.40
N ALA A 270 11.78 -9.68 3.28
CA ALA A 270 12.53 -10.94 3.22
C ALA A 270 12.58 -11.67 4.58
N GLY A 271 12.35 -10.96 5.68
CA GLY A 271 12.35 -11.52 7.04
C GLY A 271 10.95 -11.79 7.63
N ALA A 272 9.88 -11.62 6.82
CA ALA A 272 8.49 -11.68 7.28
C ALA A 272 7.77 -13.03 7.00
#